data_a4d5cbaba5ac3d55da9e9771922b368f
#
_entry.id   a4d5cbaba5ac3d55da9e9771922b368f
#
_cell.length_a   1.000
_cell.length_b   1.000
_cell.length_c   1.000
_cell.angle_alpha   90.00
_cell.angle_beta   90.00
_cell.angle_gamma   90.00
#
_symmetry.space_group_name_H-M   'P 1'
#
loop_
_entity.id
_entity.type
_entity.pdbx_description
1 polymer ?
#
loop_
_entity_poly.entity_id
_entity_poly.type
_entity_poly.pdbx_seq_one_letter_code
_entity_poly.pdbx_strand_id
1 'polypeptide(L)'
;SCDVVRHFTQLKCRMMPYLYRQAALANEFGTPMLRAMMLEFPDDPACDYLDRQYMLGDSVLVAPVFSEAGEVQFYLPDGRWTHLWHNDELPGSRWHKQHHDALSLPVYVRDNTLLALGNNDQKPDYAWHEGTAFQLFHLEDGREARCDVPAADGSTIFTLKARRQGNTIAVSGEGEARGWTLCLRNIPQVAGVQGGTQAGSEWGMVVSAEGNTLTITL
;
A
#
# COMPACT_ATOMS: atom_id res chain seq x y z
N SER A 1 18.75 -14.88 12.57
CA SER A 1 17.28 -15.03 12.82
C SER A 1 16.67 -13.87 13.58
N CYS A 2 17.32 -13.27 14.61
CA CYS A 2 16.78 -12.09 15.31
C CYS A 2 16.59 -10.88 14.39
N ASP A 3 17.50 -10.69 13.43
CA ASP A 3 17.42 -9.55 12.50
C ASP A 3 16.24 -9.68 11.53
N VAL A 4 15.94 -10.90 11.11
CA VAL A 4 14.76 -11.19 10.26
C VAL A 4 13.47 -10.85 11.01
N VAL A 5 13.31 -11.31 12.24
CA VAL A 5 12.14 -11.01 13.07
C VAL A 5 12.02 -9.49 13.32
N ARG A 6 13.14 -8.83 13.63
CA ARG A 6 13.18 -7.39 13.84
C ARG A 6 12.71 -6.64 12.58
N HIS A 7 13.27 -6.99 11.41
CA HIS A 7 12.92 -6.36 10.14
C HIS A 7 11.41 -6.41 9.87
N PHE A 8 10.82 -7.61 9.90
CA PHE A 8 9.40 -7.76 9.62
C PHE A 8 8.49 -7.20 10.72
N THR A 9 8.95 -7.18 11.99
CA THR A 9 8.21 -6.54 13.08
C THR A 9 8.19 -5.03 12.93
N GLN A 10 9.30 -4.41 12.56
CA GLN A 10 9.39 -2.98 12.28
C GLN A 10 8.48 -2.59 11.11
N LEU A 11 8.51 -3.37 10.03
CA LEU A 11 7.61 -3.18 8.92
C LEU A 11 6.14 -3.28 9.34
N LYS A 12 5.78 -4.33 10.09
CA LYS A 12 4.43 -4.49 10.63
C LYS A 12 4.00 -3.25 11.44
N CYS A 13 4.87 -2.72 12.31
CA CYS A 13 4.55 -1.51 13.07
C CYS A 13 4.25 -0.31 12.16
N ARG A 14 4.99 -0.13 11.08
CA ARG A 14 4.71 0.90 10.09
C ARG A 14 3.43 0.65 9.29
N MET A 15 3.07 -0.60 9.06
CA MET A 15 1.83 -0.97 8.36
C MET A 15 0.59 -0.92 9.26
N MET A 16 0.71 -0.62 10.55
CA MET A 16 -0.43 -0.66 11.48
C MET A 16 -1.64 0.17 11.05
N PRO A 17 -1.52 1.38 10.47
CA PRO A 17 -2.69 2.11 9.98
C PRO A 17 -3.51 1.28 8.98
N TYR A 18 -2.85 0.62 8.04
CA TYR A 18 -3.48 -0.25 7.07
C TYR A 18 -4.05 -1.52 7.72
N LEU A 19 -3.24 -2.24 8.49
CA LEU A 19 -3.64 -3.51 9.13
C LEU A 19 -4.82 -3.32 10.07
N TYR A 20 -4.80 -2.28 10.89
CA TYR A 20 -5.88 -2.03 11.83
C TYR A 20 -7.18 -1.61 11.12
N ARG A 21 -7.06 -0.85 10.01
CA ARG A 21 -8.23 -0.55 9.17
C ARG A 21 -8.84 -1.83 8.59
N GLN A 22 -8.03 -2.77 8.12
CA GLN A 22 -8.53 -4.06 7.62
C GLN A 22 -9.17 -4.90 8.73
N ALA A 23 -8.64 -4.84 9.95
CA ALA A 23 -9.24 -5.49 11.12
C ALA A 23 -10.60 -4.87 11.48
N ALA A 24 -10.72 -3.54 11.43
CA ALA A 24 -12.00 -2.86 11.65
C ALA A 24 -13.05 -3.26 10.60
N LEU A 25 -12.65 -3.32 9.32
CA LEU A 25 -13.53 -3.81 8.24
C LEU A 25 -13.93 -5.27 8.41
N ALA A 26 -13.01 -6.12 8.90
CA ALA A 26 -13.31 -7.51 9.20
C ALA A 26 -14.35 -7.64 10.31
N ASN A 27 -14.28 -6.78 11.33
CA ASN A 27 -15.28 -6.74 12.40
C ASN A 27 -16.65 -6.21 11.93
N GLU A 28 -16.63 -5.20 11.05
CA GLU A 28 -17.87 -4.54 10.57
C GLU A 28 -18.61 -5.38 9.53
N PHE A 29 -17.87 -5.94 8.56
CA PHE A 29 -18.45 -6.59 7.36
C PHE A 29 -18.19 -8.10 7.30
N GLY A 30 -17.42 -8.67 8.22
CA GLY A 30 -17.04 -10.08 8.18
C GLY A 30 -16.00 -10.43 7.10
N THR A 31 -15.46 -9.45 6.39
CA THR A 31 -14.45 -9.68 5.35
C THR A 31 -13.08 -9.94 5.99
N PRO A 32 -12.45 -11.10 5.80
CA PRO A 32 -11.21 -11.43 6.49
C PRO A 32 -10.04 -10.51 6.08
N MET A 33 -9.10 -10.31 7.01
CA MET A 33 -7.86 -9.58 6.72
C MET A 33 -6.95 -10.36 5.76
N LEU A 34 -6.84 -11.68 5.96
CA LEU A 34 -6.13 -12.59 5.06
C LEU A 34 -7.17 -13.24 4.16
N ARG A 35 -7.17 -12.85 2.88
CA ARG A 35 -8.19 -13.27 1.91
C ARG A 35 -7.60 -14.28 0.95
N ALA A 36 -8.28 -15.40 0.75
CA ALA A 36 -7.98 -16.29 -0.37
C ALA A 36 -8.11 -15.51 -1.69
N MET A 37 -7.26 -15.83 -2.66
CA MET A 37 -7.26 -15.14 -3.95
C MET A 37 -8.62 -15.19 -4.65
N MET A 38 -9.31 -16.33 -4.61
CA MET A 38 -10.65 -16.50 -5.16
C MET A 38 -11.72 -15.58 -4.53
N LEU A 39 -11.50 -15.15 -3.29
CA LEU A 39 -12.43 -14.24 -2.60
C LEU A 39 -12.33 -12.80 -3.13
N GLU A 40 -11.12 -12.38 -3.47
CA GLU A 40 -10.85 -11.02 -3.97
C GLU A 40 -10.96 -10.93 -5.50
N PHE A 41 -10.68 -12.04 -6.21
CA PHE A 41 -10.69 -12.13 -7.67
C PHE A 41 -11.58 -13.31 -8.13
N PRO A 42 -12.91 -13.27 -7.87
CA PRO A 42 -13.80 -14.39 -8.16
C PRO A 42 -13.99 -14.64 -9.68
N ASP A 43 -13.71 -13.65 -10.50
CA ASP A 43 -13.85 -13.74 -11.96
C ASP A 43 -12.56 -14.21 -12.67
N ASP A 44 -11.47 -14.41 -11.93
CA ASP A 44 -10.20 -14.92 -12.47
C ASP A 44 -10.02 -16.41 -12.12
N PRO A 45 -10.23 -17.33 -13.09
CA PRO A 45 -10.12 -18.77 -12.83
C PRO A 45 -8.74 -19.22 -12.34
N ALA A 46 -7.68 -18.44 -12.62
CA ALA A 46 -6.35 -18.75 -12.09
C ALA A 46 -6.28 -18.59 -10.56
N CYS A 47 -7.20 -17.82 -9.96
CA CYS A 47 -7.27 -17.59 -8.53
C CYS A 47 -8.03 -18.68 -7.74
N ASP A 48 -8.73 -19.61 -8.39
CA ASP A 48 -9.59 -20.61 -7.74
C ASP A 48 -8.82 -21.55 -6.80
N TYR A 49 -7.58 -21.91 -7.14
CA TYR A 49 -6.79 -22.92 -6.44
C TYR A 49 -5.43 -22.41 -5.93
N LEU A 50 -5.29 -21.09 -5.76
CA LEU A 50 -4.05 -20.47 -5.25
C LEU A 50 -3.99 -20.58 -3.71
N ASP A 51 -3.29 -21.60 -3.21
CA ASP A 51 -3.14 -21.91 -1.78
C ASP A 51 -1.83 -21.42 -1.15
N ARG A 52 -0.90 -20.86 -1.97
CA ARG A 52 0.43 -20.43 -1.53
C ARG A 52 0.63 -18.92 -1.57
N GLN A 53 -0.43 -18.19 -1.79
CA GLN A 53 -0.47 -16.73 -1.75
C GLN A 53 -1.84 -16.25 -1.28
N TYR A 54 -1.91 -15.02 -0.82
CA TYR A 54 -3.14 -14.43 -0.32
C TYR A 54 -3.12 -12.90 -0.46
N MET A 55 -4.30 -12.29 -0.38
CA MET A 55 -4.40 -10.85 -0.20
C MET A 55 -4.39 -10.52 1.30
N LEU A 56 -3.50 -9.63 1.70
CA LEU A 56 -3.53 -8.97 3.01
C LEU A 56 -4.36 -7.70 2.86
N GLY A 57 -5.60 -7.77 3.30
CA GLY A 57 -6.61 -6.75 3.01
C GLY A 57 -7.01 -6.76 1.53
N ASP A 58 -7.42 -5.59 1.05
CA ASP A 58 -7.93 -5.40 -0.31
C ASP A 58 -6.85 -5.02 -1.36
N SER A 59 -5.65 -4.66 -0.91
CA SER A 59 -4.68 -4.00 -1.80
C SER A 59 -3.30 -4.63 -1.84
N VAL A 60 -2.96 -5.51 -0.89
CA VAL A 60 -1.61 -6.07 -0.75
C VAL A 60 -1.62 -7.57 -0.96
N LEU A 61 -0.94 -8.05 -2.00
CA LEU A 61 -0.71 -9.47 -2.26
C LEU A 61 0.57 -9.91 -1.56
N VAL A 62 0.51 -11.07 -0.89
CA VAL A 62 1.66 -11.69 -0.23
C VAL A 62 1.81 -13.12 -0.73
N ALA A 63 3.02 -13.47 -1.18
CA ALA A 63 3.37 -14.84 -1.55
C ALA A 63 4.55 -15.34 -0.68
N PRO A 64 4.28 -16.06 0.42
CA PRO A 64 5.32 -16.57 1.30
C PRO A 64 6.26 -17.54 0.59
N VAL A 65 7.54 -17.50 0.97
CA VAL A 65 8.58 -18.40 0.44
C VAL A 65 8.60 -19.68 1.26
N PHE A 66 8.18 -20.79 0.67
CA PHE A 66 8.17 -22.11 1.32
C PHE A 66 9.36 -22.99 0.93
N SER A 67 10.14 -22.57 -0.06
CA SER A 67 11.31 -23.30 -0.53
C SER A 67 12.55 -22.97 0.32
N GLU A 68 13.31 -23.98 0.75
CA GLU A 68 14.60 -23.80 1.41
C GLU A 68 15.61 -23.08 0.49
N ALA A 69 15.48 -23.27 -0.82
CA ALA A 69 16.30 -22.60 -1.83
C ALA A 69 15.89 -21.14 -2.08
N GLY A 70 14.86 -20.61 -1.40
CA GLY A 70 14.39 -19.25 -1.60
C GLY A 70 13.57 -19.04 -2.88
N GLU A 71 13.27 -20.09 -3.63
CA GLU A 71 12.46 -19.99 -4.85
C GLU A 71 10.97 -19.88 -4.51
N VAL A 72 10.28 -18.97 -5.19
CA VAL A 72 8.84 -18.77 -5.08
C VAL A 72 8.22 -18.55 -6.45
N GLN A 73 7.07 -19.18 -6.66
CA GLN A 73 6.20 -18.93 -7.81
C GLN A 73 4.88 -18.37 -7.30
N PHE A 74 4.39 -17.32 -7.94
CA PHE A 74 3.14 -16.67 -7.59
C PHE A 74 2.47 -16.10 -8.84
N TYR A 75 1.17 -15.95 -8.76
CA TYR A 75 0.34 -15.37 -9.82
C TYR A 75 -0.09 -13.96 -9.43
N LEU A 76 0.07 -13.00 -10.32
CA LEU A 76 -0.50 -11.67 -10.18
C LEU A 76 -1.77 -11.58 -11.05
N PRO A 77 -2.94 -11.32 -10.44
CA PRO A 77 -4.17 -11.01 -11.18
C PRO A 77 -4.03 -9.81 -12.09
N ASP A 78 -5.03 -9.56 -12.94
CA ASP A 78 -5.00 -8.43 -13.88
C ASP A 78 -4.68 -7.11 -13.20
N GLY A 79 -3.97 -6.22 -13.92
CA GLY A 79 -3.53 -4.93 -13.46
C GLY A 79 -2.01 -4.78 -13.39
N ARG A 80 -1.57 -3.72 -12.75
CA ARG A 80 -0.17 -3.41 -12.48
C ARG A 80 0.11 -3.57 -10.99
N TRP A 81 1.22 -4.25 -10.68
CA TRP A 81 1.59 -4.56 -9.31
C TRP A 81 2.97 -4.02 -9.00
N THR A 82 3.10 -3.27 -7.90
CA THR A 82 4.36 -2.67 -7.48
C THR A 82 4.85 -3.33 -6.19
N HIS A 83 6.10 -3.79 -6.16
CA HIS A 83 6.68 -4.36 -4.96
C HIS A 83 6.77 -3.31 -3.85
N LEU A 84 6.28 -3.65 -2.65
CA LEU A 84 6.12 -2.69 -1.55
C LEU A 84 7.44 -2.04 -1.12
N TRP A 85 8.56 -2.80 -1.13
CA TRP A 85 9.88 -2.29 -0.68
C TRP A 85 10.85 -1.97 -1.81
N HIS A 86 10.84 -2.78 -2.89
CA HIS A 86 11.83 -2.63 -3.96
C HIS A 86 11.35 -1.70 -5.06
N ASN A 87 10.07 -1.35 -5.07
CA ASN A 87 9.44 -0.48 -6.06
C ASN A 87 9.41 -1.02 -7.50
N ASP A 88 9.80 -2.29 -7.69
CA ASP A 88 9.71 -2.96 -8.98
C ASP A 88 8.27 -3.16 -9.39
N GLU A 89 7.96 -2.86 -10.66
CA GLU A 89 6.63 -3.07 -11.23
C GLU A 89 6.60 -4.37 -12.04
N LEU A 90 5.53 -5.13 -11.83
CA LEU A 90 5.24 -6.34 -12.60
C LEU A 90 3.84 -6.26 -13.23
N PRO A 91 3.69 -6.75 -14.45
CA PRO A 91 2.37 -6.88 -15.07
C PRO A 91 1.60 -8.05 -14.47
N GLY A 92 0.28 -7.89 -14.34
CA GLY A 92 -0.64 -8.94 -13.94
C GLY A 92 -0.99 -9.94 -15.06
N SER A 93 -2.03 -10.73 -14.82
CA SER A 93 -2.54 -11.81 -15.67
C SER A 93 -1.49 -12.88 -16.02
N ARG A 94 -0.52 -13.12 -15.10
CA ARG A 94 0.55 -14.09 -15.33
C ARG A 94 1.23 -14.59 -14.07
N TRP A 95 1.92 -15.73 -14.24
CA TRP A 95 2.82 -16.29 -13.23
C TRP A 95 4.20 -15.63 -13.28
N HIS A 96 4.75 -15.43 -12.07
CA HIS A 96 6.11 -14.94 -11.85
C HIS A 96 6.91 -15.97 -11.05
N LYS A 97 8.22 -16.02 -11.29
CA LYS A 97 9.17 -16.80 -10.50
C LYS A 97 10.27 -15.87 -10.02
N GLN A 98 10.53 -15.89 -8.71
CA GLN A 98 11.57 -15.08 -8.08
C GLN A 98 12.37 -15.91 -7.08
N HIS A 99 13.52 -15.36 -6.68
CA HIS A 99 14.35 -15.89 -5.62
C HIS A 99 14.47 -14.81 -4.54
N HIS A 100 14.21 -15.21 -3.30
CA HIS A 100 14.25 -14.36 -2.12
C HIS A 100 15.15 -14.95 -1.03
N ASP A 101 15.82 -14.07 -0.30
CA ASP A 101 16.54 -14.42 0.92
C ASP A 101 15.61 -14.35 2.15
N ALA A 102 16.21 -14.49 3.35
CA ALA A 102 15.43 -14.46 4.58
C ALA A 102 14.87 -13.06 4.95
N LEU A 103 15.32 -12.00 4.28
CA LEU A 103 14.88 -10.60 4.55
C LEU A 103 13.92 -10.08 3.48
N SER A 104 13.57 -10.91 2.51
CA SER A 104 12.67 -10.52 1.43
C SER A 104 11.63 -11.58 1.13
N LEU A 105 10.49 -11.17 0.59
CA LEU A 105 9.44 -12.01 0.03
C LEU A 105 8.60 -11.19 -0.95
N PRO A 106 7.89 -11.82 -1.90
CA PRO A 106 6.96 -11.11 -2.76
C PRO A 106 5.83 -10.47 -1.96
N VAL A 107 5.83 -9.14 -1.90
CA VAL A 107 4.73 -8.32 -1.38
C VAL A 107 4.44 -7.23 -2.39
N TYR A 108 3.33 -7.37 -3.07
CA TYR A 108 2.94 -6.50 -4.17
C TYR A 108 1.68 -5.73 -3.85
N VAL A 109 1.67 -4.45 -4.17
CA VAL A 109 0.50 -3.58 -4.04
C VAL A 109 -0.07 -3.34 -5.44
N ARG A 110 -1.39 -3.51 -5.56
CA ARG A 110 -2.08 -3.28 -6.83
C ARG A 110 -2.15 -1.79 -7.18
N ASP A 111 -2.37 -1.48 -8.42
CA ASP A 111 -2.60 -0.14 -8.92
C ASP A 111 -3.84 0.52 -8.28
N ASN A 112 -4.00 1.82 -8.51
CA ASN A 112 -5.08 2.64 -7.97
C ASN A 112 -5.22 2.57 -6.44
N THR A 113 -4.10 2.31 -5.73
CA THR A 113 -4.07 2.14 -4.28
C THR A 113 -3.39 3.32 -3.59
N LEU A 114 -4.04 3.83 -2.54
CA LEU A 114 -3.45 4.65 -1.49
C LEU A 114 -3.20 3.78 -0.26
N LEU A 115 -1.94 3.63 0.16
CA LEU A 115 -1.55 2.85 1.33
C LEU A 115 -0.97 3.77 2.40
N ALA A 116 -1.48 3.72 3.63
CA ALA A 116 -0.94 4.47 4.75
C ALA A 116 0.17 3.68 5.45
N LEU A 117 1.36 4.29 5.56
CA LEU A 117 2.46 3.81 6.39
C LEU A 117 2.66 4.78 7.56
N GLY A 118 2.67 4.26 8.76
CA GLY A 118 2.91 5.06 9.95
C GLY A 118 4.37 5.49 10.11
N ASN A 119 4.61 6.40 11.02
CA ASN A 119 5.92 7.00 11.29
C ASN A 119 6.74 6.28 12.36
N ASN A 120 6.21 5.19 12.95
CA ASN A 120 6.85 4.47 14.05
C ASN A 120 7.04 2.99 13.71
N ASP A 121 8.27 2.50 13.82
CA ASP A 121 8.65 1.12 13.58
C ASP A 121 8.99 0.35 14.88
N GLN A 122 8.91 1.01 16.06
CA GLN A 122 9.29 0.42 17.35
C GLN A 122 8.11 -0.13 18.14
N LYS A 123 6.90 0.38 17.90
CA LYS A 123 5.69 -0.07 18.58
C LYS A 123 4.47 0.03 17.65
N PRO A 124 3.44 -0.82 17.84
CA PRO A 124 2.25 -0.82 16.99
C PRO A 124 1.21 0.24 17.38
N ASP A 125 1.18 0.68 18.65
CA ASP A 125 0.21 1.61 19.22
C ASP A 125 0.80 3.03 19.30
N TYR A 126 0.46 3.87 18.36
CA TYR A 126 0.83 5.28 18.28
C TYR A 126 -0.25 6.08 17.53
N ALA A 127 -0.12 7.39 17.48
CA ALA A 127 -1.05 8.23 16.72
C ALA A 127 -0.83 8.02 15.21
N TRP A 128 -1.55 7.09 14.62
CA TRP A 128 -1.37 6.69 13.21
C TRP A 128 -1.65 7.80 12.21
N HIS A 129 -2.40 8.84 12.59
CA HIS A 129 -2.73 10.01 11.77
C HIS A 129 -1.65 11.12 11.82
N GLU A 130 -0.63 10.96 12.65
CA GLU A 130 0.48 11.89 12.75
C GLU A 130 1.70 11.38 11.97
N GLY A 131 2.24 12.21 11.07
CA GLY A 131 3.41 11.87 10.27
C GLY A 131 3.21 10.68 9.32
N THR A 132 1.97 10.40 8.93
CA THR A 132 1.64 9.30 8.02
C THR A 132 2.27 9.52 6.66
N ALA A 133 2.97 8.51 6.15
CA ALA A 133 3.50 8.48 4.79
C ALA A 133 2.54 7.72 3.87
N PHE A 134 1.67 8.44 3.18
CA PHE A 134 0.80 7.84 2.17
C PHE A 134 1.61 7.47 0.93
N GLN A 135 1.35 6.28 0.39
CA GLN A 135 1.97 5.75 -0.81
C GLN A 135 0.90 5.60 -1.88
N LEU A 136 1.02 6.32 -2.98
CA LEU A 136 0.12 6.22 -4.13
C LEU A 136 0.74 5.33 -5.20
N PHE A 137 0.13 4.17 -5.43
CA PHE A 137 0.55 3.20 -6.42
C PHE A 137 -0.26 3.37 -7.69
N HIS A 138 0.40 3.74 -8.76
CA HIS A 138 -0.09 3.89 -10.13
C HIS A 138 -1.59 4.26 -10.23
N LEU A 139 -1.89 5.53 -10.06
CA LEU A 139 -3.27 6.00 -10.24
C LEU A 139 -3.55 6.23 -11.73
N GLU A 140 -4.46 5.46 -12.30
CA GLU A 140 -4.89 5.58 -13.68
C GLU A 140 -5.73 6.85 -13.91
N ASP A 141 -5.76 7.30 -15.16
CA ASP A 141 -6.60 8.45 -15.53
C ASP A 141 -8.08 8.15 -15.29
N GLY A 142 -8.80 9.13 -14.73
CA GLY A 142 -10.21 9.02 -14.37
C GLY A 142 -10.48 8.25 -13.08
N ARG A 143 -9.46 7.65 -12.44
CA ARG A 143 -9.62 6.88 -11.20
C ARG A 143 -9.46 7.73 -9.95
N GLU A 144 -9.98 7.18 -8.86
CA GLU A 144 -9.83 7.69 -7.50
C GLU A 144 -9.31 6.57 -6.59
N ALA A 145 -8.33 6.91 -5.76
CA ALA A 145 -7.85 6.07 -4.68
C ALA A 145 -8.22 6.70 -3.33
N ARG A 146 -8.60 5.88 -2.36
CA ARG A 146 -8.99 6.30 -1.02
C ARG A 146 -8.25 5.49 0.04
N CYS A 147 -7.86 6.15 1.12
CA CYS A 147 -7.27 5.53 2.29
C CYS A 147 -7.87 6.12 3.56
N ASP A 148 -8.41 5.27 4.42
CA ASP A 148 -8.92 5.65 5.73
C ASP A 148 -7.88 5.28 6.79
N VAL A 149 -7.49 6.22 7.62
CA VAL A 149 -6.63 6.01 8.79
C VAL A 149 -7.52 5.84 10.02
N PRO A 150 -7.44 4.69 10.71
CA PRO A 150 -8.28 4.44 11.88
C PRO A 150 -7.74 5.11 13.15
N ALA A 151 -8.64 5.41 14.07
CA ALA A 151 -8.34 5.66 15.47
C ALA A 151 -8.26 4.34 16.25
N ALA A 152 -7.81 4.39 17.49
CA ALA A 152 -7.64 3.21 18.35
C ALA A 152 -8.97 2.49 18.68
N ASP A 153 -10.09 3.19 18.60
CA ASP A 153 -11.46 2.63 18.79
C ASP A 153 -12.04 2.00 17.52
N GLY A 154 -11.30 2.03 16.40
CA GLY A 154 -11.70 1.51 15.11
C GLY A 154 -12.46 2.53 14.23
N SER A 155 -12.82 3.70 14.75
CA SER A 155 -13.41 4.76 13.94
C SER A 155 -12.39 5.33 12.95
N THR A 156 -12.87 6.02 11.90
CA THR A 156 -11.98 6.72 10.96
C THR A 156 -11.65 8.11 11.52
N ILE A 157 -10.36 8.40 11.74
CA ILE A 157 -9.89 9.71 12.19
C ILE A 157 -9.48 10.61 11.04
N PHE A 158 -8.97 10.03 9.95
CA PHE A 158 -8.57 10.76 8.75
C PHE A 158 -8.83 9.94 7.50
N THR A 159 -9.31 10.58 6.45
CA THR A 159 -9.47 9.99 5.10
C THR A 159 -8.68 10.80 4.09
N LEU A 160 -7.81 10.15 3.32
CA LEU A 160 -7.16 10.76 2.17
C LEU A 160 -7.75 10.20 0.89
N LYS A 161 -8.10 11.09 -0.06
CA LYS A 161 -8.55 10.75 -1.42
C LYS A 161 -7.61 11.37 -2.43
N ALA A 162 -7.27 10.63 -3.47
CA ALA A 162 -6.49 11.09 -4.60
C ALA A 162 -7.25 10.76 -5.89
N ARG A 163 -7.55 11.75 -6.71
CA ARG A 163 -8.25 11.59 -7.99
C ARG A 163 -7.39 12.12 -9.13
N ARG A 164 -7.20 11.30 -10.15
CA ARG A 164 -6.49 11.70 -11.36
C ARG A 164 -7.45 12.10 -12.48
N GLN A 165 -7.15 13.21 -13.15
CA GLN A 165 -7.79 13.64 -14.38
C GLN A 165 -6.70 14.17 -15.33
N GLY A 166 -6.43 13.43 -16.38
CA GLY A 166 -5.33 13.72 -17.30
C GLY A 166 -3.98 13.76 -16.57
N ASN A 167 -3.30 14.90 -16.64
CA ASN A 167 -2.03 15.14 -15.98
C ASN A 167 -2.14 15.72 -14.56
N THR A 168 -3.35 15.82 -14.01
CA THR A 168 -3.57 16.41 -12.68
C THR A 168 -4.05 15.35 -11.70
N ILE A 169 -3.40 15.31 -10.53
CA ILE A 169 -3.86 14.55 -9.37
C ILE A 169 -4.32 15.54 -8.31
N ALA A 170 -5.61 15.54 -8.03
CA ALA A 170 -6.22 16.31 -6.94
C ALA A 170 -6.27 15.40 -5.70
N VAL A 171 -5.73 15.90 -4.58
CA VAL A 171 -5.69 15.18 -3.30
C VAL A 171 -6.46 15.97 -2.26
N SER A 172 -7.33 15.30 -1.52
CA SER A 172 -8.11 15.91 -0.44
C SER A 172 -8.11 15.02 0.82
N GLY A 173 -7.82 15.62 1.95
CA GLY A 173 -7.90 15.02 3.28
C GLY A 173 -9.11 15.51 4.06
N GLU A 174 -9.79 14.61 4.75
CA GLU A 174 -10.93 14.90 5.64
C GLU A 174 -10.62 14.34 7.04
N GLY A 175 -10.81 15.14 8.08
CA GLY A 175 -10.50 14.76 9.47
C GLY A 175 -9.20 15.33 9.98
N GLU A 176 -8.60 14.67 10.98
CA GLU A 176 -7.40 15.14 11.67
C GLU A 176 -6.17 14.36 11.22
N ALA A 177 -5.21 15.05 10.59
CA ALA A 177 -3.88 14.54 10.32
C ALA A 177 -2.86 15.68 10.42
N ARG A 178 -1.63 15.35 10.82
CA ARG A 178 -0.54 16.34 10.96
C ARG A 178 0.73 15.81 10.33
N GLY A 179 1.41 16.66 9.56
CA GLY A 179 2.72 16.35 9.00
C GLY A 179 2.73 15.14 8.06
N TRP A 180 1.62 14.88 7.38
CA TRP A 180 1.53 13.78 6.43
C TRP A 180 2.26 14.07 5.12
N THR A 181 2.71 13.02 4.48
CA THR A 181 3.36 13.07 3.17
C THR A 181 2.67 12.15 2.18
N LEU A 182 2.79 12.45 0.90
CA LEU A 182 2.33 11.60 -0.21
C LEU A 182 3.52 11.24 -1.10
N CYS A 183 3.85 9.97 -1.20
CA CYS A 183 4.81 9.45 -2.16
C CYS A 183 4.09 8.95 -3.42
N LEU A 184 4.42 9.52 -4.57
CA LEU A 184 3.98 9.06 -5.88
C LEU A 184 4.94 7.97 -6.34
N ARG A 185 4.57 6.71 -6.16
CA ARG A 185 5.43 5.57 -6.46
C ARG A 185 5.74 5.51 -7.97
N ASN A 186 7.01 5.32 -8.31
CA ASN A 186 7.53 5.26 -9.68
C ASN A 186 7.31 6.54 -10.53
N ILE A 187 6.98 7.67 -9.90
CA ILE A 187 6.93 8.97 -10.55
C ILE A 187 8.09 9.82 -10.01
N PRO A 188 9.23 9.90 -10.70
CA PRO A 188 10.43 10.55 -10.18
C PRO A 188 10.37 12.08 -10.23
N GLN A 189 9.52 12.64 -11.09
CA GLN A 189 9.38 14.08 -11.31
C GLN A 189 7.93 14.45 -11.57
N VAL A 190 7.54 15.62 -11.12
CA VAL A 190 6.25 16.25 -11.39
C VAL A 190 6.46 17.67 -11.90
N ALA A 191 5.56 18.16 -12.74
CA ALA A 191 5.67 19.50 -13.33
C ALA A 191 5.38 20.62 -12.30
N GLY A 192 4.53 20.33 -11.29
CA GLY A 192 4.23 21.28 -10.23
C GLY A 192 3.42 20.71 -9.08
N VAL A 193 3.54 21.34 -7.92
CA VAL A 193 2.78 21.02 -6.72
C VAL A 193 2.20 22.29 -6.12
N GLN A 194 0.94 22.25 -5.74
CA GLN A 194 0.26 23.29 -4.96
C GLN A 194 -0.24 22.70 -3.64
N GLY A 195 -0.08 23.43 -2.54
CA GLY A 195 -0.50 23.02 -1.20
C GLY A 195 0.53 22.18 -0.44
N GLY A 196 1.77 22.12 -0.93
CA GLY A 196 2.86 21.41 -0.29
C GLY A 196 4.21 21.63 -0.94
N THR A 197 5.24 21.02 -0.37
CA THR A 197 6.61 21.01 -0.88
C THR A 197 7.00 19.65 -1.41
N GLN A 198 7.81 19.59 -2.48
CA GLN A 198 8.20 18.35 -3.12
C GLN A 198 9.68 18.03 -2.92
N ALA A 199 10.00 16.74 -2.79
CA ALA A 199 11.37 16.22 -2.73
C ALA A 199 11.44 14.86 -3.42
N GLY A 200 12.54 14.59 -4.14
CA GLY A 200 12.77 13.28 -4.74
C GLY A 200 13.14 12.23 -3.69
N SER A 201 12.73 10.98 -3.92
CA SER A 201 13.15 9.82 -3.14
C SER A 201 13.49 8.65 -4.08
N GLU A 202 14.05 7.56 -3.52
CA GLU A 202 14.32 6.32 -4.25
C GLU A 202 13.03 5.66 -4.80
N TRP A 203 11.87 5.96 -4.20
CA TRP A 203 10.59 5.38 -4.59
C TRP A 203 9.76 6.26 -5.52
N GLY A 204 10.15 7.52 -5.69
CA GLY A 204 9.45 8.50 -6.51
C GLY A 204 9.38 9.86 -5.83
N MET A 205 8.47 10.71 -6.29
CA MET A 205 8.28 12.05 -5.76
C MET A 205 7.51 12.00 -4.44
N VAL A 206 8.06 12.62 -3.41
CA VAL A 206 7.41 12.82 -2.11
C VAL A 206 6.94 14.26 -1.99
N VAL A 207 5.67 14.43 -1.65
CA VAL A 207 5.07 15.74 -1.38
C VAL A 207 4.73 15.82 0.11
N SER A 208 5.33 16.80 0.80
CA SER A 208 4.98 17.14 2.18
C SER A 208 3.84 18.15 2.15
N ALA A 209 2.70 17.77 2.70
CA ALA A 209 1.49 18.60 2.68
C ALA A 209 1.57 19.74 3.72
N GLU A 210 1.16 20.94 3.31
CA GLU A 210 1.01 22.11 4.20
C GLU A 210 -0.40 22.20 4.81
N GLY A 211 -1.35 21.44 4.27
CA GLY A 211 -2.73 21.37 4.71
C GLY A 211 -3.38 20.06 4.28
N ASN A 212 -4.69 20.08 4.11
CA ASN A 212 -5.45 18.88 3.73
C ASN A 212 -5.71 18.75 2.23
N THR A 213 -5.17 19.63 1.40
CA THR A 213 -5.38 19.58 -0.06
C THR A 213 -4.08 19.76 -0.81
N LEU A 214 -3.91 18.95 -1.88
CA LEU A 214 -2.82 19.08 -2.83
C LEU A 214 -3.34 19.06 -4.24
N THR A 215 -2.69 19.80 -5.14
CA THR A 215 -2.84 19.63 -6.57
C THR A 215 -1.47 19.37 -7.17
N ILE A 216 -1.32 18.21 -7.83
CA ILE A 216 -0.06 17.75 -8.39
C ILE A 216 -0.24 17.66 -9.90
N THR A 217 0.65 18.31 -10.66
CA THR A 217 0.70 18.23 -12.13
C THR A 217 1.84 17.29 -12.52
N LEU A 218 1.51 16.22 -13.23
CA LEU A 218 2.45 15.18 -13.70
C LEU A 218 3.27 15.67 -14.88
#